data_7b68f7d90d74d142c22d77f6f9549230
#
_entry.id   7b68f7d90d74d142c22d77f6f9549230
#
_cell.length_a   1.000
_cell.length_b   1.000
_cell.length_c   1.000
_cell.angle_alpha   90.00
_cell.angle_beta   90.00
_cell.angle_gamma   90.00
#
_symmetry.space_group_name_H-M   'P 1'
#
loop_
_entity.id
_entity.type
_entity.pdbx_description
1 polymer ?
#
loop_
_entity_poly.entity_id
_entity_poly.type
_entity_poly.pdbx_seq_one_letter_code
_entity_poly.pdbx_strand_id
1 'polypeptide(L)'
;MITDFEDFCTWVFVVVDDTLSQIAPLVKRPGPKPQCTDSELIAMCLIGECRGWHMETELLSCWKEYQHLFPNIPSQSRFNRRRRNLMQAMNLIRIVLLRSLDLSQDRQCLIDSLPIPVVQFHLVPSSSGDWQAFQAIFGKAITKKQTFFGYRLHLLVTLSGVILDFELTPANSSDLEAGFELLSEHTDLEVLGDKAYISAAIAAELWEKNRIALRTVPRANQKQQVSETFKHLHNTIRQLIETVNGQLAGQFAIEKNFAHSFWGLCTRLYSKLTAHTLCIYLNRLLGKQDFLQIKALAFPN
;
A
#
# COMPACT_ATOMS: atom_id res chain seq x y z
N MET A 1 16.96 6.76 -18.40
CA MET A 1 16.02 7.84 -18.00
C MET A 1 14.66 7.47 -18.54
N ILE A 2 13.59 7.64 -17.78
CA ILE A 2 12.22 7.43 -18.31
C ILE A 2 11.81 8.72 -19.03
N THR A 3 11.63 8.65 -20.34
CA THR A 3 11.37 9.81 -21.21
C THR A 3 9.93 9.87 -21.66
N ASP A 4 9.25 8.72 -21.76
CA ASP A 4 7.85 8.61 -22.15
C ASP A 4 7.14 7.45 -21.44
N PHE A 5 5.89 7.21 -21.79
CA PHE A 5 5.08 6.18 -21.16
C PHE A 5 5.54 4.76 -21.56
N GLU A 6 6.04 4.55 -22.76
CA GLU A 6 6.52 3.23 -23.20
C GLU A 6 7.84 2.85 -22.51
N ASP A 7 8.72 3.83 -22.30
CA ASP A 7 9.90 3.67 -21.43
C ASP A 7 9.49 3.26 -20.02
N PHE A 8 8.49 3.95 -19.45
CA PHE A 8 7.98 3.57 -18.12
C PHE A 8 7.44 2.13 -18.10
N CYS A 9 6.67 1.73 -19.10
CA CYS A 9 6.16 0.37 -19.22
C CYS A 9 7.31 -0.65 -19.28
N THR A 10 8.33 -0.36 -20.07
CA THR A 10 9.53 -1.21 -20.23
C THR A 10 10.26 -1.37 -18.89
N TRP A 11 10.53 -0.28 -18.17
CA TRP A 11 11.18 -0.31 -16.87
C TRP A 11 10.37 -1.13 -15.85
N VAL A 12 9.06 -0.92 -15.79
CA VAL A 12 8.18 -1.68 -14.89
C VAL A 12 8.20 -3.16 -15.24
N PHE A 13 8.09 -3.50 -16.53
CA PHE A 13 8.10 -4.89 -16.97
C PHE A 13 9.41 -5.59 -16.61
N VAL A 14 10.57 -4.98 -16.89
CA VAL A 14 11.88 -5.55 -16.58
C VAL A 14 12.04 -5.79 -15.07
N VAL A 15 11.71 -4.79 -14.24
CA VAL A 15 11.80 -4.93 -12.78
C VAL A 15 10.88 -6.03 -12.27
N VAL A 16 9.67 -6.14 -12.80
CA VAL A 16 8.71 -7.19 -12.43
C VAL A 16 9.20 -8.57 -12.86
N ASP A 17 9.70 -8.72 -14.08
CA ASP A 17 10.18 -10.00 -14.63
C ASP A 17 11.41 -10.50 -13.89
N ASP A 18 12.39 -9.63 -13.67
CA ASP A 18 13.60 -9.96 -12.90
C ASP A 18 13.25 -10.37 -11.46
N THR A 19 12.36 -9.62 -10.80
CA THR A 19 11.95 -9.92 -9.43
C THR A 19 11.13 -11.21 -9.36
N LEU A 20 10.20 -11.41 -10.29
CA LEU A 20 9.38 -12.62 -10.35
C LEU A 20 10.26 -13.87 -10.61
N SER A 21 11.30 -13.74 -11.42
CA SER A 21 12.26 -14.80 -11.67
C SER A 21 13.01 -15.21 -10.40
N GLN A 22 13.37 -14.27 -9.53
CA GLN A 22 14.00 -14.55 -8.23
C GLN A 22 13.08 -15.32 -7.28
N ILE A 23 11.78 -15.02 -7.29
CA ILE A 23 10.77 -15.68 -6.42
C ILE A 23 10.06 -16.85 -7.09
N ALA A 24 10.43 -17.24 -8.31
CA ALA A 24 9.77 -18.30 -9.08
C ALA A 24 9.60 -19.62 -8.30
N PRO A 25 10.52 -20.07 -7.44
CA PRO A 25 10.32 -21.28 -6.64
C PRO A 25 9.13 -21.18 -5.67
N LEU A 26 8.79 -19.99 -5.21
CA LEU A 26 7.72 -19.71 -4.23
C LEU A 26 6.35 -19.55 -4.89
N VAL A 27 6.31 -19.20 -6.18
CA VAL A 27 5.07 -18.86 -6.92
C VAL A 27 4.73 -19.87 -8.02
N LYS A 28 5.22 -21.10 -7.89
CA LYS A 28 4.93 -22.18 -8.85
C LYS A 28 3.42 -22.38 -9.03
N ARG A 29 2.99 -22.43 -10.29
CA ARG A 29 1.62 -22.77 -10.64
C ARG A 29 1.57 -24.06 -11.48
N PRO A 30 0.57 -24.91 -11.29
CA PRO A 30 0.34 -26.06 -12.16
C PRO A 30 -0.21 -25.64 -13.52
N GLY A 31 0.04 -26.46 -14.52
CA GLY A 31 -0.53 -26.34 -15.86
C GLY A 31 0.36 -25.66 -16.88
N PRO A 32 -0.11 -25.53 -18.14
CA PRO A 32 0.68 -24.96 -19.23
C PRO A 32 0.95 -23.46 -19.01
N LYS A 33 2.05 -22.98 -19.56
CA LYS A 33 2.38 -21.53 -19.54
C LYS A 33 1.32 -20.78 -20.35
N PRO A 34 0.76 -19.68 -19.78
CA PRO A 34 -0.19 -18.86 -20.51
C PRO A 34 0.50 -18.02 -21.58
N GLN A 35 -0.22 -17.62 -22.63
CA GLN A 35 0.29 -16.73 -23.66
C GLN A 35 0.69 -15.35 -23.08
N CYS A 36 -0.20 -14.70 -22.31
CA CYS A 36 0.16 -13.56 -21.49
C CYS A 36 0.88 -14.10 -20.24
N THR A 37 2.14 -13.84 -20.08
CA THR A 37 2.94 -14.30 -18.92
C THR A 37 2.46 -13.74 -17.60
N ASP A 38 2.92 -14.27 -16.48
CA ASP A 38 2.57 -13.71 -15.17
C ASP A 38 3.27 -12.37 -14.95
N SER A 39 4.49 -12.17 -15.49
CA SER A 39 5.20 -10.89 -15.49
C SER A 39 4.45 -9.82 -16.27
N GLU A 40 3.97 -10.12 -17.48
CA GLU A 40 3.14 -9.20 -18.27
C GLU A 40 1.87 -8.80 -17.53
N LEU A 41 1.15 -9.78 -16.94
CA LEU A 41 -0.09 -9.50 -16.24
C LEU A 41 0.13 -8.64 -15.00
N ILE A 42 1.17 -8.92 -14.21
CA ILE A 42 1.53 -8.12 -13.03
C ILE A 42 1.97 -6.71 -13.47
N ALA A 43 2.81 -6.59 -14.49
CA ALA A 43 3.23 -5.28 -15.02
C ALA A 43 2.02 -4.46 -15.48
N MET A 44 1.10 -5.05 -16.26
CA MET A 44 -0.16 -4.41 -16.66
C MET A 44 -0.98 -3.92 -15.47
N CYS A 45 -1.06 -4.71 -14.38
CA CYS A 45 -1.75 -4.30 -13.17
C CYS A 45 -1.07 -3.10 -12.50
N LEU A 46 0.25 -3.16 -12.26
CA LEU A 46 0.99 -2.14 -11.53
C LEU A 46 1.05 -0.81 -12.30
N ILE A 47 1.28 -0.88 -13.62
CA ILE A 47 1.26 0.31 -14.51
C ILE A 47 -0.13 0.94 -14.48
N GLY A 48 -1.18 0.12 -14.57
CA GLY A 48 -2.56 0.60 -14.49
C GLY A 48 -2.87 1.33 -13.20
N GLU A 49 -2.40 0.83 -12.05
CA GLU A 49 -2.54 1.53 -10.76
C GLU A 49 -1.79 2.88 -10.78
N CYS A 50 -0.58 2.93 -11.35
CA CYS A 50 0.18 4.18 -11.49
C CYS A 50 -0.50 5.21 -12.39
N ARG A 51 -1.21 4.75 -13.44
CA ARG A 51 -1.94 5.58 -14.42
C ARG A 51 -3.33 5.97 -13.95
N GLY A 52 -3.83 5.39 -12.86
CA GLY A 52 -5.19 5.65 -12.37
C GLY A 52 -6.27 4.84 -13.09
N TRP A 53 -5.94 3.78 -13.82
CA TRP A 53 -6.89 2.88 -14.49
C TRP A 53 -7.45 1.86 -13.50
N HIS A 54 -8.27 2.33 -12.59
CA HIS A 54 -8.70 1.53 -11.43
C HIS A 54 -9.82 0.54 -11.73
N MET A 55 -10.58 0.73 -12.80
CA MET A 55 -11.62 -0.21 -13.25
C MET A 55 -11.01 -1.21 -14.23
N GLU A 56 -11.29 -2.51 -14.07
CA GLU A 56 -10.73 -3.55 -14.97
C GLU A 56 -11.14 -3.38 -16.42
N THR A 57 -12.34 -2.88 -16.68
CA THR A 57 -12.82 -2.59 -18.04
C THR A 57 -12.03 -1.45 -18.68
N GLU A 58 -11.78 -0.39 -17.94
CA GLU A 58 -10.96 0.74 -18.36
C GLU A 58 -9.50 0.29 -18.59
N LEU A 59 -8.91 -0.40 -17.61
CA LEU A 59 -7.56 -0.94 -17.69
C LEU A 59 -7.35 -1.77 -18.97
N LEU A 60 -8.25 -2.71 -19.24
CA LEU A 60 -8.14 -3.56 -20.42
C LEU A 60 -8.43 -2.81 -21.73
N SER A 61 -9.26 -1.77 -21.69
CA SER A 61 -9.48 -0.90 -22.86
C SER A 61 -8.23 -0.10 -23.20
N CYS A 62 -7.62 0.52 -22.19
CA CYS A 62 -6.35 1.25 -22.37
C CYS A 62 -5.23 0.33 -22.89
N TRP A 63 -5.11 -0.90 -22.36
CA TRP A 63 -4.07 -1.83 -22.84
C TRP A 63 -4.26 -2.26 -24.30
N LYS A 64 -5.48 -2.25 -24.84
CA LYS A 64 -5.69 -2.50 -26.28
C LYS A 64 -5.06 -1.41 -27.16
N GLU A 65 -4.97 -0.18 -26.69
CA GLU A 65 -4.28 0.92 -27.39
C GLU A 65 -2.77 0.71 -27.41
N TYR A 66 -2.22 0.02 -26.40
CA TYR A 66 -0.81 -0.35 -26.26
C TYR A 66 -0.54 -1.84 -26.51
N GLN A 67 -1.31 -2.47 -27.40
CA GLN A 67 -1.19 -3.92 -27.66
C GLN A 67 0.17 -4.33 -28.22
N HIS A 68 0.92 -3.41 -28.80
CA HIS A 68 2.28 -3.66 -29.26
C HIS A 68 3.27 -3.92 -28.10
N LEU A 69 3.00 -3.41 -26.89
CA LEU A 69 3.78 -3.69 -25.68
C LEU A 69 3.38 -5.02 -25.02
N PHE A 70 2.08 -5.31 -24.98
CA PHE A 70 1.50 -6.51 -24.39
C PHE A 70 0.55 -7.20 -25.37
N PRO A 71 1.09 -8.03 -26.32
CA PRO A 71 0.29 -8.53 -27.45
C PRO A 71 -0.80 -9.53 -27.03
N ASN A 72 -0.66 -10.22 -25.91
CA ASN A 72 -1.53 -11.30 -25.48
C ASN A 72 -2.45 -10.90 -24.33
N ILE A 73 -3.24 -9.82 -24.50
CA ILE A 73 -4.17 -9.33 -23.48
C ILE A 73 -5.27 -10.38 -23.25
N PRO A 74 -5.45 -10.92 -22.02
CA PRO A 74 -6.48 -11.90 -21.74
C PRO A 74 -7.87 -11.27 -21.69
N SER A 75 -8.92 -12.08 -21.85
CA SER A 75 -10.29 -11.62 -21.57
C SER A 75 -10.45 -11.19 -20.13
N GLN A 76 -11.40 -10.28 -19.86
CA GLN A 76 -11.64 -9.70 -18.53
C GLN A 76 -11.78 -10.78 -17.43
N SER A 77 -12.56 -11.85 -17.70
CA SER A 77 -12.75 -12.93 -16.71
C SER A 77 -11.46 -13.69 -16.41
N ARG A 78 -10.62 -13.92 -17.44
CA ARG A 78 -9.30 -14.55 -17.26
C ARG A 78 -8.32 -13.63 -16.54
N PHE A 79 -8.33 -12.34 -16.88
CA PHE A 79 -7.51 -11.32 -16.23
C PHE A 79 -7.83 -11.24 -14.74
N ASN A 80 -9.10 -11.08 -14.37
CA ASN A 80 -9.56 -10.99 -12.99
C ASN A 80 -9.17 -12.23 -12.17
N ARG A 81 -9.46 -13.44 -12.70
CA ARG A 81 -9.10 -14.68 -12.02
C ARG A 81 -7.58 -14.80 -11.81
N ARG A 82 -6.78 -14.51 -12.83
CA ARG A 82 -5.33 -14.59 -12.74
C ARG A 82 -4.76 -13.52 -11.80
N ARG A 83 -5.24 -12.28 -11.88
CA ARG A 83 -4.83 -11.20 -10.97
C ARG A 83 -5.01 -11.61 -9.50
N ARG A 84 -6.16 -12.23 -9.15
CA ARG A 84 -6.38 -12.74 -7.80
C ARG A 84 -5.42 -13.86 -7.42
N ASN A 85 -5.12 -14.78 -8.33
CA ASN A 85 -4.17 -15.86 -8.09
C ASN A 85 -2.73 -15.35 -7.93
N LEU A 86 -2.39 -14.21 -8.52
CA LEU A 86 -1.06 -13.58 -8.45
C LEU A 86 -0.92 -12.56 -7.30
N MET A 87 -1.94 -12.44 -6.44
CA MET A 87 -1.95 -11.49 -5.32
C MET A 87 -0.71 -11.67 -4.42
N GLN A 88 -0.40 -12.89 -4.02
CA GLN A 88 0.77 -13.18 -3.19
C GLN A 88 2.09 -12.90 -3.92
N ALA A 89 2.15 -13.17 -5.22
CA ALA A 89 3.32 -12.84 -6.03
C ALA A 89 3.58 -11.33 -6.06
N MET A 90 2.53 -10.50 -6.19
CA MET A 90 2.65 -9.05 -6.12
C MET A 90 3.21 -8.58 -4.77
N ASN A 91 2.74 -9.17 -3.65
CA ASN A 91 3.29 -8.83 -2.33
C ASN A 91 4.75 -9.28 -2.19
N LEU A 92 5.10 -10.46 -2.67
CA LEU A 92 6.50 -10.94 -2.66
C LEU A 92 7.41 -10.03 -3.48
N ILE A 93 6.96 -9.56 -4.65
CA ILE A 93 7.66 -8.53 -5.44
C ILE A 93 7.89 -7.29 -4.58
N ARG A 94 6.85 -6.77 -3.89
CA ARG A 94 7.00 -5.64 -2.98
C ARG A 94 8.09 -5.85 -1.93
N ILE A 95 8.10 -7.03 -1.30
CA ILE A 95 9.09 -7.37 -0.27
C ILE A 95 10.51 -7.43 -0.85
N VAL A 96 10.70 -7.98 -2.05
CA VAL A 96 12.02 -8.00 -2.71
C VAL A 96 12.48 -6.58 -3.05
N LEU A 97 11.59 -5.74 -3.57
CA LEU A 97 11.90 -4.34 -3.84
C LEU A 97 12.27 -3.56 -2.57
N LEU A 98 11.56 -3.79 -1.47
CA LEU A 98 11.90 -3.20 -0.15
C LEU A 98 13.30 -3.59 0.29
N ARG A 99 13.66 -4.88 0.18
CA ARG A 99 15.00 -5.36 0.53
C ARG A 99 16.08 -4.73 -0.36
N SER A 100 15.77 -4.50 -1.64
CA SER A 100 16.68 -3.87 -2.60
C SER A 100 16.85 -2.37 -2.39
N LEU A 101 15.95 -1.73 -1.63
CA LEU A 101 16.04 -0.31 -1.27
C LEU A 101 17.10 -0.02 -0.20
N ASP A 102 17.67 -1.04 0.45
CA ASP A 102 18.63 -0.91 1.54
C ASP A 102 18.19 0.11 2.60
N LEU A 103 17.11 -0.23 3.31
CA LEU A 103 16.53 0.61 4.36
C LEU A 103 17.22 0.40 5.73
N SER A 104 18.41 -0.19 5.77
CA SER A 104 19.14 -0.53 7.02
C SER A 104 19.42 0.69 7.91
N GLN A 105 19.53 1.87 7.32
CA GLN A 105 19.72 3.14 8.03
C GLN A 105 18.39 3.86 8.34
N ASP A 106 17.28 3.42 7.77
CA ASP A 106 15.97 4.09 7.89
C ASP A 106 15.15 3.45 9.02
N ARG A 107 15.67 3.59 10.26
CA ARG A 107 15.04 3.01 11.45
C ARG A 107 13.92 3.85 12.04
N GLN A 108 13.72 5.06 11.53
CA GLN A 108 12.66 5.94 11.97
C GLN A 108 11.43 5.75 11.08
N CYS A 109 10.31 5.45 11.71
CA CYS A 109 9.06 5.18 11.02
C CYS A 109 7.90 6.02 11.59
N LEU A 110 6.86 6.12 10.79
CA LEU A 110 5.58 6.71 11.13
C LEU A 110 4.51 5.64 11.05
N ILE A 111 3.56 5.67 11.99
CA ILE A 111 2.38 4.82 11.93
C ILE A 111 1.12 5.67 11.82
N ASP A 112 0.24 5.32 10.87
CA ASP A 112 -1.05 5.97 10.67
C ASP A 112 -2.05 5.00 10.03
N SER A 113 -3.32 5.37 9.98
CA SER A 113 -4.37 4.53 9.42
C SER A 113 -5.25 5.27 8.41
N LEU A 114 -5.68 4.55 7.37
CA LEU A 114 -6.57 5.02 6.31
C LEU A 114 -7.90 4.25 6.32
N PRO A 115 -9.04 4.92 6.09
CA PRO A 115 -10.31 4.23 5.87
C PRO A 115 -10.32 3.54 4.50
N ILE A 116 -10.80 2.29 4.46
CA ILE A 116 -11.02 1.52 3.24
C ILE A 116 -12.51 1.18 3.12
N PRO A 117 -13.32 2.08 2.57
CA PRO A 117 -14.74 1.83 2.32
C PRO A 117 -14.91 0.73 1.27
N VAL A 118 -15.83 -0.19 1.44
CA VAL A 118 -16.11 -1.28 0.49
C VAL A 118 -17.48 -1.21 -0.14
N VAL A 119 -18.42 -0.54 0.53
CA VAL A 119 -19.79 -0.37 0.05
C VAL A 119 -20.28 1.03 0.44
N GLN A 120 -21.04 1.66 -0.44
CA GLN A 120 -21.74 2.91 -0.12
C GLN A 120 -22.77 2.66 1.00
N PHE A 121 -22.91 3.60 1.92
CA PHE A 121 -23.69 3.44 3.14
C PHE A 121 -25.11 2.88 2.91
N HIS A 122 -25.83 3.42 1.93
CA HIS A 122 -27.20 3.02 1.63
C HIS A 122 -27.32 1.63 0.96
N LEU A 123 -26.21 1.10 0.42
CA LEU A 123 -26.16 -0.22 -0.23
C LEU A 123 -25.71 -1.34 0.72
N VAL A 124 -25.32 -1.03 1.95
CA VAL A 124 -24.83 -2.04 2.92
C VAL A 124 -25.86 -3.15 3.16
N PRO A 125 -27.19 -2.89 3.33
CA PRO A 125 -28.17 -3.95 3.55
C PRO A 125 -28.30 -4.96 2.40
N SER A 126 -27.99 -4.53 1.16
CA SER A 126 -28.05 -5.38 -0.05
C SER A 126 -26.66 -5.83 -0.51
N SER A 127 -25.63 -5.61 0.28
CA SER A 127 -24.26 -5.95 -0.08
C SER A 127 -23.99 -7.46 0.05
N SER A 128 -22.89 -7.91 -0.57
CA SER A 128 -22.45 -9.30 -0.51
C SER A 128 -22.23 -9.76 0.94
N GLY A 129 -22.72 -10.95 1.29
CA GLY A 129 -22.45 -11.61 2.56
C GLY A 129 -20.96 -11.90 2.81
N ASP A 130 -20.13 -11.86 1.76
CA ASP A 130 -18.68 -11.97 1.85
C ASP A 130 -18.07 -10.90 2.78
N TRP A 131 -18.60 -9.67 2.74
CA TRP A 131 -18.15 -8.59 3.61
C TRP A 131 -18.38 -8.89 5.09
N GLN A 132 -19.54 -9.48 5.43
CA GLN A 132 -19.85 -9.87 6.81
C GLN A 132 -18.98 -11.05 7.25
N ALA A 133 -18.78 -12.03 6.38
CA ALA A 133 -17.94 -13.20 6.65
C ALA A 133 -16.49 -12.80 6.96
N PHE A 134 -15.99 -11.72 6.37
CA PHE A 134 -14.66 -11.16 6.62
C PHE A 134 -14.69 -9.90 7.51
N GLN A 135 -15.71 -9.76 8.36
CA GLN A 135 -15.80 -8.77 9.44
C GLN A 135 -15.77 -7.30 8.97
N ALA A 136 -16.20 -6.99 7.74
CA ALA A 136 -16.43 -5.60 7.37
C ALA A 136 -17.50 -4.98 8.29
N ILE A 137 -17.24 -3.79 8.82
CA ILE A 137 -18.10 -3.15 9.80
C ILE A 137 -18.09 -1.63 9.61
N PHE A 138 -19.03 -0.94 10.28
CA PHE A 138 -19.06 0.52 10.31
C PHE A 138 -17.93 1.09 11.17
N GLY A 139 -17.23 2.06 10.62
CA GLY A 139 -16.20 2.85 11.29
C GLY A 139 -16.38 4.34 11.05
N LYS A 140 -15.63 5.16 11.77
CA LYS A 140 -15.63 6.63 11.64
C LYS A 140 -14.32 7.10 11.07
N ALA A 141 -14.37 7.85 9.96
CA ALA A 141 -13.25 8.62 9.44
C ALA A 141 -13.29 10.02 10.10
N ILE A 142 -12.55 10.19 11.20
CA ILE A 142 -12.62 11.39 12.04
C ILE A 142 -12.28 12.65 11.24
N THR A 143 -11.24 12.61 10.43
CA THR A 143 -10.77 13.71 9.60
C THR A 143 -11.82 14.15 8.58
N LYS A 144 -12.57 13.21 8.02
CA LYS A 144 -13.63 13.48 7.02
C LYS A 144 -15.01 13.68 7.65
N LYS A 145 -15.14 13.51 8.98
CA LYS A 145 -16.43 13.53 9.72
C LYS A 145 -17.48 12.60 9.09
N GLN A 146 -17.08 11.47 8.54
CA GLN A 146 -17.93 10.53 7.82
C GLN A 146 -17.90 9.15 8.47
N THR A 147 -19.05 8.47 8.43
CA THR A 147 -19.14 7.03 8.73
C THR A 147 -18.99 6.26 7.43
N PHE A 148 -18.22 5.19 7.46
CA PHE A 148 -18.03 4.29 6.32
C PHE A 148 -18.21 2.84 6.76
N PHE A 149 -18.49 1.95 5.79
CA PHE A 149 -18.56 0.51 6.00
C PHE A 149 -17.38 -0.15 5.30
N GLY A 150 -16.60 -0.95 6.02
CA GLY A 150 -15.42 -1.62 5.46
C GLY A 150 -14.33 -1.90 6.49
N TYR A 151 -13.12 -1.49 6.15
CA TYR A 151 -11.89 -1.80 6.89
C TYR A 151 -11.06 -0.54 7.14
N ARG A 152 -10.04 -0.68 7.97
CA ARG A 152 -9.01 0.30 8.20
C ARG A 152 -7.66 -0.28 7.82
N LEU A 153 -6.89 0.44 7.03
CA LEU A 153 -5.54 0.06 6.63
C LEU A 153 -4.54 0.84 7.48
N HIS A 154 -3.81 0.13 8.32
CA HIS A 154 -2.71 0.68 9.11
C HIS A 154 -1.44 0.58 8.30
N LEU A 155 -0.64 1.63 8.28
CA LEU A 155 0.61 1.73 7.52
C LEU A 155 1.77 2.04 8.45
N LEU A 156 2.86 1.31 8.29
CA LEU A 156 4.17 1.64 8.84
C LEU A 156 5.04 2.21 7.71
N VAL A 157 5.41 3.49 7.81
CA VAL A 157 6.09 4.22 6.74
C VAL A 157 7.41 4.76 7.26
N THR A 158 8.51 4.56 6.53
CA THR A 158 9.82 5.11 6.87
C THR A 158 9.88 6.62 6.62
N LEU A 159 10.90 7.33 7.15
CA LEU A 159 11.07 8.76 6.88
C LEU A 159 11.42 9.07 5.42
N SER A 160 11.83 8.09 4.64
CA SER A 160 11.98 8.22 3.18
C SER A 160 10.66 8.03 2.41
N GLY A 161 9.54 7.81 3.12
CA GLY A 161 8.21 7.64 2.53
C GLY A 161 7.92 6.24 2.01
N VAL A 162 8.75 5.25 2.33
CA VAL A 162 8.57 3.87 1.93
C VAL A 162 7.59 3.18 2.87
N ILE A 163 6.55 2.55 2.33
CA ILE A 163 5.63 1.71 3.10
C ILE A 163 6.34 0.41 3.47
N LEU A 164 6.85 0.34 4.69
CA LEU A 164 7.57 -0.82 5.20
C LEU A 164 6.64 -2.01 5.38
N ASP A 165 5.52 -1.78 6.07
CA ASP A 165 4.52 -2.81 6.31
C ASP A 165 3.11 -2.23 6.46
N PHE A 166 2.09 -3.09 6.49
CA PHE A 166 0.69 -2.69 6.60
C PHE A 166 -0.18 -3.81 7.16
N GLU A 167 -1.25 -3.41 7.85
CA GLU A 167 -2.26 -4.29 8.43
C GLU A 167 -3.66 -3.83 8.01
N LEU A 168 -4.55 -4.78 7.66
CA LEU A 168 -5.95 -4.51 7.31
C LEU A 168 -6.87 -5.05 8.40
N THR A 169 -7.51 -4.17 9.15
CA THR A 169 -8.40 -4.52 10.25
C THR A 169 -9.86 -4.11 9.99
N PRO A 170 -10.85 -4.68 10.68
CA PRO A 170 -12.21 -4.15 10.68
C PRO A 170 -12.25 -2.65 11.03
N ALA A 171 -13.18 -1.89 10.41
CA ALA A 171 -13.19 -0.43 10.51
C ALA A 171 -13.38 0.13 11.93
N ASN A 172 -13.88 -0.66 12.87
CA ASN A 172 -14.05 -0.30 14.28
C ASN A 172 -12.94 -0.79 15.21
N SER A 173 -11.92 -1.47 14.68
CA SER A 173 -10.77 -1.92 15.46
C SER A 173 -10.04 -0.75 16.10
N SER A 174 -9.45 -0.99 17.25
CA SER A 174 -8.62 -0.01 17.95
C SER A 174 -7.33 0.24 17.16
N ASP A 175 -7.03 1.50 16.84
CA ASP A 175 -5.77 1.86 16.20
C ASP A 175 -4.58 1.44 17.07
N LEU A 176 -4.76 1.44 18.41
CA LEU A 176 -3.72 1.04 19.36
C LEU A 176 -3.40 -0.45 19.27
N GLU A 177 -4.42 -1.32 19.23
CA GLU A 177 -4.25 -2.78 19.15
C GLU A 177 -3.67 -3.19 17.81
N ALA A 178 -4.24 -2.66 16.70
CA ALA A 178 -3.73 -2.91 15.37
C ALA A 178 -2.28 -2.42 15.20
N GLY A 179 -1.96 -1.26 15.75
CA GLY A 179 -0.60 -0.74 15.75
C GLY A 179 0.37 -1.62 16.56
N PHE A 180 -0.08 -2.18 17.67
CA PHE A 180 0.73 -3.12 18.47
C PHE A 180 1.00 -4.41 17.68
N GLU A 181 -0.02 -5.01 17.07
CA GLU A 181 0.14 -6.20 16.23
C GLU A 181 1.10 -5.96 15.08
N LEU A 182 0.90 -4.87 14.31
CA LEU A 182 1.77 -4.50 13.19
C LEU A 182 3.24 -4.29 13.65
N LEU A 183 3.45 -3.58 14.76
CA LEU A 183 4.80 -3.28 15.25
C LEU A 183 5.48 -4.51 15.86
N SER A 184 4.74 -5.46 16.41
CA SER A 184 5.29 -6.67 17.03
C SER A 184 6.03 -7.58 16.03
N GLU A 185 5.79 -7.43 14.74
CA GLU A 185 6.51 -8.15 13.66
C GLU A 185 7.88 -7.52 13.30
N HIS A 186 8.22 -6.37 13.93
CA HIS A 186 9.43 -5.62 13.66
C HIS A 186 10.34 -5.52 14.88
N THR A 187 11.60 -5.09 14.66
CA THR A 187 12.58 -4.87 15.74
C THR A 187 13.42 -3.62 15.45
N ASP A 188 13.96 -3.03 16.53
CA ASP A 188 14.95 -1.95 16.46
C ASP A 188 14.48 -0.70 15.69
N LEU A 189 13.22 -0.29 15.89
CA LEU A 189 12.61 0.90 15.25
C LEU A 189 12.34 2.02 16.26
N GLU A 190 12.43 3.25 15.78
CA GLU A 190 11.86 4.44 16.43
C GLU A 190 10.59 4.84 15.67
N VAL A 191 9.41 4.69 16.29
CA VAL A 191 8.12 4.89 15.64
C VAL A 191 7.42 6.11 16.21
N LEU A 192 7.00 7.00 15.33
CA LEU A 192 6.17 8.16 15.65
C LEU A 192 4.71 7.85 15.29
N GLY A 193 3.84 7.88 16.29
CA GLY A 193 2.39 7.70 16.11
C GLY A 193 1.61 8.95 16.51
N ASP A 194 0.36 9.03 16.04
CA ASP A 194 -0.55 10.05 16.49
C ASP A 194 -1.10 9.76 17.90
N LYS A 195 -2.05 10.58 18.36
CA LYS A 195 -2.64 10.44 19.70
C LYS A 195 -3.50 9.19 19.89
N ALA A 196 -3.85 8.47 18.81
CA ALA A 196 -4.59 7.22 18.88
C ALA A 196 -3.71 6.06 19.40
N TYR A 197 -2.39 6.17 19.24
CA TYR A 197 -1.42 5.15 19.65
C TYR A 197 -0.84 5.37 21.06
N ILE A 198 -1.43 6.24 21.89
CA ILE A 198 -0.93 6.55 23.24
C ILE A 198 -1.28 5.42 24.22
N SER A 199 -0.26 4.67 24.65
CA SER A 199 -0.33 3.72 25.76
C SER A 199 1.06 3.50 26.33
N ALA A 200 1.25 3.83 27.62
CA ALA A 200 2.52 3.62 28.29
C ALA A 200 2.85 2.12 28.46
N ALA A 201 1.84 1.29 28.66
CA ALA A 201 2.00 -0.16 28.82
C ALA A 201 2.49 -0.79 27.49
N ILE A 202 1.82 -0.48 26.37
CA ILE A 202 2.21 -0.98 25.04
C ILE A 202 3.59 -0.46 24.62
N ALA A 203 3.89 0.82 24.88
CA ALA A 203 5.21 1.37 24.59
C ALA A 203 6.34 0.67 25.38
N ALA A 204 6.10 0.34 26.65
CA ALA A 204 7.03 -0.42 27.47
C ALA A 204 7.22 -1.86 26.96
N GLU A 205 6.14 -2.53 26.59
CA GLU A 205 6.17 -3.89 26.05
C GLU A 205 6.92 -3.96 24.71
N LEU A 206 6.63 -3.05 23.78
CA LEU A 206 7.34 -2.96 22.50
C LEU A 206 8.84 -2.67 22.68
N TRP A 207 9.19 -1.84 23.65
CA TRP A 207 10.59 -1.59 23.97
C TRP A 207 11.29 -2.84 24.53
N GLU A 208 10.66 -3.52 25.47
CA GLU A 208 11.23 -4.69 26.13
C GLU A 208 11.42 -5.87 25.16
N LYS A 209 10.37 -6.18 24.37
CA LYS A 209 10.36 -7.35 23.48
C LYS A 209 11.03 -7.10 22.14
N ASN A 210 10.81 -5.93 21.55
CA ASN A 210 11.13 -5.65 20.16
C ASN A 210 12.17 -4.55 19.98
N ARG A 211 12.60 -3.86 21.05
CA ARG A 211 13.45 -2.67 20.96
C ARG A 211 12.82 -1.54 20.13
N ILE A 212 11.51 -1.42 20.15
CA ILE A 212 10.77 -0.38 19.44
C ILE A 212 10.45 0.76 20.38
N ALA A 213 10.96 1.94 20.05
CA ALA A 213 10.66 3.18 20.78
C ALA A 213 9.42 3.85 20.16
N LEU A 214 8.23 3.56 20.69
CA LEU A 214 6.99 4.21 20.26
C LEU A 214 6.86 5.59 20.92
N ARG A 215 6.90 6.64 20.12
CA ARG A 215 6.80 8.05 20.55
C ARG A 215 5.51 8.67 20.02
N THR A 216 4.77 9.33 20.89
CA THR A 216 3.52 10.00 20.53
C THR A 216 3.50 11.41 21.12
N VAL A 217 2.78 12.32 20.48
CA VAL A 217 2.54 13.65 21.06
C VAL A 217 1.43 13.53 22.13
N PRO A 218 1.71 13.90 23.39
CA PRO A 218 0.71 13.80 24.43
C PRO A 218 -0.50 14.69 24.15
N ARG A 219 -1.66 14.30 24.68
CA ARG A 219 -2.87 15.13 24.63
C ARG A 219 -2.67 16.40 25.48
N ALA A 220 -3.34 17.49 25.10
CA ALA A 220 -3.22 18.78 25.79
C ALA A 220 -3.52 18.72 27.31
N ASN A 221 -4.35 17.74 27.74
CA ASN A 221 -4.72 17.50 29.13
C ASN A 221 -3.78 16.58 29.90
N GLN A 222 -2.71 16.08 29.29
CA GLN A 222 -1.72 15.25 29.98
C GLN A 222 -0.72 16.12 30.76
N LYS A 223 -0.31 15.62 31.96
CA LYS A 223 0.59 16.34 32.85
C LYS A 223 1.99 16.54 32.28
N GLN A 224 2.50 15.55 31.55
CA GLN A 224 3.78 15.66 30.86
C GLN A 224 3.56 16.19 29.45
N GLN A 225 4.16 17.33 29.16
CA GLN A 225 4.19 17.93 27.84
C GLN A 225 5.60 17.78 27.24
N VAL A 226 5.67 17.59 25.94
CA VAL A 226 6.94 17.54 25.22
C VAL A 226 7.39 18.95 24.85
N SER A 227 8.70 19.12 24.56
CA SER A 227 9.26 20.40 24.14
C SER A 227 8.60 20.90 22.85
N GLU A 228 8.58 22.22 22.65
CA GLU A 228 8.07 22.82 21.40
C GLU A 228 8.90 22.37 20.19
N THR A 229 10.20 22.16 20.35
CA THR A 229 11.10 21.60 19.31
C THR A 229 10.62 20.21 18.87
N PHE A 230 10.26 19.34 19.83
CA PHE A 230 9.75 18.01 19.50
C PHE A 230 8.39 18.09 18.80
N LYS A 231 7.49 18.98 19.23
CA LYS A 231 6.19 19.19 18.55
C LYS A 231 6.39 19.67 17.13
N HIS A 232 7.30 20.60 16.91
CA HIS A 232 7.62 21.10 15.57
C HIS A 232 8.18 19.98 14.67
N LEU A 233 9.15 19.23 15.17
CA LEU A 233 9.72 18.08 14.46
C LEU A 233 8.63 17.04 14.13
N HIS A 234 7.80 16.68 15.10
CA HIS A 234 6.70 15.74 14.91
C HIS A 234 5.72 16.22 13.82
N ASN A 235 5.36 17.50 13.82
CA ASN A 235 4.46 18.06 12.80
C ASN A 235 5.10 18.04 11.40
N THR A 236 6.39 18.34 11.30
CA THR A 236 7.13 18.29 10.02
C THR A 236 7.19 16.84 9.48
N ILE A 237 7.49 15.89 10.35
CA ILE A 237 7.57 14.48 9.98
C ILE A 237 6.17 13.94 9.63
N ARG A 238 5.11 14.39 10.32
CA ARG A 238 3.74 14.01 10.02
C ARG A 238 3.30 14.40 8.61
N GLN A 239 3.79 15.52 8.06
CA GLN A 239 3.50 15.92 6.67
C GLN A 239 3.94 14.85 5.66
N LEU A 240 4.97 14.06 5.99
CA LEU A 240 5.43 12.97 5.14
C LEU A 240 4.37 11.86 5.02
N ILE A 241 3.83 11.38 6.15
CA ILE A 241 2.80 10.32 6.10
C ILE A 241 1.52 10.85 5.45
N GLU A 242 1.19 12.13 5.64
CA GLU A 242 0.08 12.79 4.94
C GLU A 242 0.32 12.83 3.42
N THR A 243 1.57 13.00 2.98
CA THR A 243 1.96 12.91 1.56
C THR A 243 1.75 11.50 1.01
N VAL A 244 2.24 10.46 1.71
CA VAL A 244 2.05 9.06 1.31
C VAL A 244 0.56 8.71 1.28
N ASN A 245 -0.20 9.07 2.32
CA ASN A 245 -1.64 8.88 2.38
C ASN A 245 -2.37 9.62 1.25
N GLY A 246 -1.93 10.84 0.94
CA GLY A 246 -2.45 11.62 -0.20
C GLY A 246 -2.18 10.97 -1.55
N GLN A 247 -1.02 10.36 -1.75
CA GLN A 247 -0.69 9.59 -2.95
C GLN A 247 -1.57 8.34 -3.07
N LEU A 248 -1.74 7.59 -1.98
CA LEU A 248 -2.59 6.41 -1.94
C LEU A 248 -4.07 6.76 -2.18
N ALA A 249 -4.58 7.83 -1.59
CA ALA A 249 -5.96 8.28 -1.76
C ALA A 249 -6.21 8.93 -3.15
N GLY A 250 -5.24 9.69 -3.66
CA GLY A 250 -5.32 10.40 -4.93
C GLY A 250 -4.95 9.52 -6.12
N GLN A 251 -3.65 9.36 -6.41
CA GLN A 251 -3.17 8.64 -7.60
C GLN A 251 -3.63 7.18 -7.61
N PHE A 252 -3.51 6.48 -6.48
CA PHE A 252 -3.88 5.05 -6.40
C PHE A 252 -5.35 4.82 -6.04
N ALA A 253 -6.12 5.86 -5.71
CA ALA A 253 -7.54 5.78 -5.35
C ALA A 253 -7.86 4.61 -4.40
N ILE A 254 -7.08 4.46 -3.31
CA ILE A 254 -7.16 3.29 -2.42
C ILE A 254 -8.52 3.18 -1.73
N GLU A 255 -9.18 4.30 -1.49
CA GLU A 255 -10.53 4.39 -0.91
C GLU A 255 -11.64 4.05 -1.93
N LYS A 256 -11.36 4.12 -3.25
CA LYS A 256 -12.27 3.80 -4.35
C LYS A 256 -11.85 2.50 -5.02
N ASN A 257 -11.87 1.41 -4.27
CA ASN A 257 -11.25 0.14 -4.71
C ASN A 257 -12.10 -0.70 -5.67
N PHE A 258 -13.39 -0.44 -5.86
CA PHE A 258 -14.32 -1.19 -6.73
C PHE A 258 -14.32 -2.71 -6.50
N ALA A 259 -13.97 -3.17 -5.31
CA ALA A 259 -14.00 -4.59 -4.97
C ALA A 259 -15.43 -5.04 -4.65
N HIS A 260 -15.77 -6.27 -5.04
CA HIS A 260 -17.06 -6.91 -4.73
C HIS A 260 -16.89 -8.10 -3.77
N SER A 261 -15.67 -8.37 -3.31
CA SER A 261 -15.35 -9.43 -2.37
C SER A 261 -14.09 -9.08 -1.57
N PHE A 262 -13.92 -9.70 -0.41
CA PHE A 262 -12.75 -9.48 0.44
C PHE A 262 -11.43 -9.79 -0.28
N TRP A 263 -11.31 -10.95 -0.93
CA TRP A 263 -10.10 -11.32 -1.67
C TRP A 263 -9.87 -10.44 -2.90
N GLY A 264 -10.94 -9.90 -3.50
CA GLY A 264 -10.83 -8.88 -4.53
C GLY A 264 -10.27 -7.57 -3.98
N LEU A 265 -10.68 -7.17 -2.77
CA LEU A 265 -10.13 -6.03 -2.06
C LEU A 265 -8.63 -6.22 -1.77
N CYS A 266 -8.26 -7.34 -1.14
CA CYS A 266 -6.87 -7.67 -0.84
C CYS A 266 -6.00 -7.61 -2.09
N THR A 267 -6.45 -8.20 -3.21
CA THR A 267 -5.73 -8.15 -4.48
C THR A 267 -5.48 -6.71 -4.95
N ARG A 268 -6.48 -5.83 -4.83
CA ARG A 268 -6.34 -4.42 -5.21
C ARG A 268 -5.42 -3.65 -4.28
N LEU A 269 -5.50 -3.90 -2.97
CA LEU A 269 -4.59 -3.29 -1.99
C LEU A 269 -3.14 -3.69 -2.27
N TYR A 270 -2.87 -4.99 -2.45
CA TYR A 270 -1.52 -5.44 -2.80
C TYR A 270 -1.02 -4.83 -4.10
N SER A 271 -1.86 -4.75 -5.16
CA SER A 271 -1.47 -4.06 -6.40
C SER A 271 -1.06 -2.60 -6.16
N LYS A 272 -1.87 -1.85 -5.41
CA LYS A 272 -1.63 -0.40 -5.15
C LYS A 272 -0.38 -0.17 -4.31
N LEU A 273 -0.22 -0.93 -3.23
CA LEU A 273 0.94 -0.83 -2.34
C LEU A 273 2.23 -1.26 -3.05
N THR A 274 2.17 -2.33 -3.87
CA THR A 274 3.31 -2.77 -4.69
C THR A 274 3.66 -1.73 -5.75
N ALA A 275 2.67 -1.13 -6.42
CA ALA A 275 2.89 -0.08 -7.40
C ALA A 275 3.52 1.18 -6.78
N HIS A 276 3.08 1.57 -5.58
CA HIS A 276 3.69 2.67 -4.83
C HIS A 276 5.16 2.39 -4.51
N THR A 277 5.46 1.21 -3.94
CA THR A 277 6.83 0.78 -3.63
C THR A 277 7.70 0.71 -4.89
N LEU A 278 7.17 0.19 -6.00
CA LEU A 278 7.85 0.12 -7.30
C LEU A 278 8.23 1.52 -7.81
N CYS A 279 7.33 2.50 -7.71
CA CYS A 279 7.64 3.87 -8.12
C CYS A 279 8.79 4.48 -7.31
N ILE A 280 8.81 4.27 -5.99
CA ILE A 280 9.92 4.72 -5.14
C ILE A 280 11.22 4.00 -5.52
N TYR A 281 11.16 2.69 -5.74
CA TYR A 281 12.30 1.90 -6.19
C TYR A 281 12.86 2.42 -7.52
N LEU A 282 12.00 2.70 -8.51
CA LEU A 282 12.41 3.26 -9.80
C LEU A 282 13.05 4.66 -9.64
N ASN A 283 12.47 5.54 -8.81
CA ASN A 283 13.05 6.84 -8.54
C ASN A 283 14.46 6.72 -7.93
N ARG A 284 14.66 5.79 -7.01
CA ARG A 284 15.97 5.53 -6.41
C ARG A 284 16.95 4.96 -7.44
N LEU A 285 16.52 3.97 -8.23
CA LEU A 285 17.34 3.37 -9.29
C LEU A 285 17.79 4.40 -10.34
N LEU A 286 16.93 5.40 -10.62
CA LEU A 286 17.21 6.50 -11.53
C LEU A 286 18.03 7.63 -10.90
N GLY A 287 18.44 7.50 -9.63
CA GLY A 287 19.24 8.50 -8.92
C GLY A 287 18.50 9.80 -8.60
N LYS A 288 17.17 9.79 -8.54
CA LYS A 288 16.39 10.97 -8.15
C LYS A 288 16.58 11.29 -6.68
N GLN A 289 16.68 12.57 -6.34
CA GLN A 289 16.80 13.02 -4.94
C GLN A 289 15.48 12.88 -4.17
N ASP A 290 14.36 13.20 -4.81
CA ASP A 290 13.02 13.08 -4.22
C ASP A 290 12.35 11.80 -4.71
N PHE A 291 12.32 10.80 -3.84
CA PHE A 291 11.74 9.48 -4.15
C PHE A 291 10.21 9.51 -4.20
N LEU A 292 9.57 10.52 -3.58
CA LEU A 292 8.12 10.63 -3.52
C LEU A 292 7.50 11.32 -4.76
N GLN A 293 8.31 11.80 -5.70
CA GLN A 293 7.79 12.30 -6.99
C GLN A 293 7.37 11.15 -7.93
N ILE A 294 6.48 10.30 -7.44
CA ILE A 294 6.07 9.07 -8.12
C ILE A 294 5.16 9.31 -9.32
N LYS A 295 4.35 10.38 -9.29
CA LYS A 295 3.42 10.71 -10.38
C LYS A 295 4.16 11.00 -11.69
N ALA A 296 5.30 11.67 -11.63
CA ALA A 296 6.11 12.03 -12.80
C ALA A 296 6.66 10.80 -13.57
N LEU A 297 6.74 9.63 -12.95
CA LEU A 297 7.14 8.38 -13.62
C LEU A 297 6.08 7.90 -14.61
N ALA A 298 4.83 7.87 -14.16
CA ALA A 298 3.72 7.39 -14.97
C ALA A 298 3.18 8.44 -15.96
N PHE A 299 3.49 9.71 -15.72
CA PHE A 299 3.09 10.85 -16.55
C PHE A 299 4.32 11.72 -16.85
N PRO A 300 5.30 11.19 -17.63
CA PRO A 300 6.44 11.98 -18.07
C PRO A 300 5.96 13.13 -18.96
N ASN A 301 6.64 14.27 -18.87
CA ASN A 301 6.30 15.48 -19.61
C ASN A 301 6.63 15.33 -21.09
#